data_502f2fd7b35f0b519e1d4fb133e80b89
#
_entry.id   502f2fd7b35f0b519e1d4fb133e80b89
#
_cell.length_a   1.000
_cell.length_b   1.000
_cell.length_c   1.000
_cell.angle_alpha   90.00
_cell.angle_beta   90.00
_cell.angle_gamma   90.00
#
_symmetry.space_group_name_H-M   'P 1'
#
loop_
_entity.id
_entity.type
_entity.pdbx_description
1 polymer ?
#
loop_
_entity_poly.entity_id
_entity_poly.type
_entity_poly.pdbx_seq_one_letter_code
_entity_poly.pdbx_strand_id
1 'polypeptide(L)'
;FNHEVGSLIKIDRAQIRRFRETPEINIGDLTKIEPFHDSSFASMDDLKSVNRSTISELRDGARDIEITVQVENWQARTFTNADGEERTVRSGDVMDPTGRCRLTSWSEMNPEPGAFLHLKGARVQFWQGSPDLVIDSAEQVVDLSDPPWDAIDPTDHWVEVDLTDLVNGGSRRGIRTSGTVVAIANNSGIIERCPECRRVMRDGECAEHGPQRGEEDVRLRFVLDDGVSNASTLIGKEATEALTGMDQAQISDAIDANTRAGFIATLRERFLARKLHINGRAMVDAQGAILMADSVEIDTRTPEEAANEVMARWGVVL
;
A
#
# COMPACT_ATOMS: atom_id res chain seq x y z
N PHE A 1 -31.13 -21.14 14.46
CA PHE A 1 -30.72 -20.18 15.49
C PHE A 1 -31.89 -19.28 15.83
N ASN A 2 -32.35 -19.33 17.10
CA ASN A 2 -33.49 -18.52 17.57
C ASN A 2 -33.02 -17.44 18.57
N HIS A 3 -31.85 -16.84 18.31
CA HIS A 3 -31.33 -15.77 19.14
C HIS A 3 -31.41 -14.46 18.39
N GLU A 4 -31.78 -13.38 19.05
CA GLU A 4 -31.81 -12.06 18.47
C GLU A 4 -30.39 -11.55 18.21
N VAL A 5 -30.20 -10.78 17.12
CA VAL A 5 -28.92 -10.16 16.82
C VAL A 5 -28.56 -9.21 17.95
N GLY A 6 -27.33 -9.33 18.47
CA GLY A 6 -26.85 -8.54 19.62
C GLY A 6 -27.03 -9.21 20.98
N SER A 7 -27.73 -10.36 21.07
CA SER A 7 -27.78 -11.11 22.31
C SER A 7 -26.50 -11.86 22.59
N LEU A 8 -26.07 -11.90 23.85
CA LEU A 8 -24.95 -12.73 24.29
C LEU A 8 -25.38 -14.20 24.36
N ILE A 9 -24.54 -15.07 23.85
CA ILE A 9 -24.74 -16.52 23.89
C ILE A 9 -23.48 -17.22 24.40
N LYS A 10 -23.67 -18.29 25.15
CA LYS A 10 -22.60 -19.21 25.55
C LYS A 10 -22.62 -20.42 24.63
N ILE A 11 -21.48 -20.76 24.07
CA ILE A 11 -21.33 -21.89 23.15
C ILE A 11 -20.38 -22.91 23.81
N ASP A 12 -20.88 -24.09 24.14
CA ASP A 12 -20.12 -25.21 24.68
C ASP A 12 -19.88 -26.27 23.59
N ARG A 13 -18.69 -26.87 23.57
CA ARG A 13 -18.28 -27.95 22.66
C ARG A 13 -18.28 -27.57 21.19
N ALA A 14 -17.98 -26.32 20.84
CA ALA A 14 -17.69 -25.93 19.50
C ALA A 14 -16.21 -26.20 19.14
N GLN A 15 -15.92 -26.37 17.86
CA GLN A 15 -14.54 -26.45 17.37
C GLN A 15 -14.11 -25.10 16.82
N ILE A 16 -12.91 -24.65 17.22
CA ILE A 16 -12.30 -23.47 16.64
C ILE A 16 -11.34 -23.92 15.54
N ARG A 17 -11.54 -23.42 14.33
CA ARG A 17 -10.66 -23.61 13.19
C ARG A 17 -10.20 -22.25 12.67
N ARG A 18 -9.11 -22.22 11.92
CA ARG A 18 -8.67 -21.04 11.19
C ARG A 18 -8.82 -21.28 9.70
N PHE A 19 -9.48 -20.35 9.03
CA PHE A 19 -9.56 -20.32 7.58
C PHE A 19 -8.95 -18.99 7.11
N ARG A 20 -7.88 -19.04 6.34
CA ARG A 20 -7.13 -17.85 5.88
C ARG A 20 -6.83 -16.87 7.04
N GLU A 21 -6.24 -17.39 8.13
CA GLU A 21 -5.90 -16.66 9.37
C GLU A 21 -7.10 -16.14 10.19
N THR A 22 -8.32 -16.26 9.69
CA THR A 22 -9.52 -15.86 10.42
C THR A 22 -10.02 -17.03 11.30
N PRO A 23 -10.21 -16.83 12.62
CA PRO A 23 -10.79 -17.86 13.47
C PRO A 23 -12.29 -18.06 13.14
N GLU A 24 -12.66 -19.32 12.97
CA GLU A 24 -14.06 -19.74 12.74
C GLU A 24 -14.53 -20.67 13.85
N ILE A 25 -15.75 -20.47 14.30
CA ILE A 25 -16.40 -21.36 15.26
C ILE A 25 -17.31 -22.32 14.49
N ASN A 26 -16.94 -23.60 14.49
CA ASN A 26 -17.76 -24.66 13.87
C ASN A 26 -18.67 -25.28 14.90
N ILE A 27 -19.97 -25.29 14.58
CA ILE A 27 -21.05 -25.81 15.39
C ILE A 27 -21.44 -27.18 14.84
N GLY A 28 -21.43 -28.19 15.68
CA GLY A 28 -21.84 -29.57 15.35
C GLY A 28 -22.94 -30.07 16.26
N ASP A 29 -23.34 -31.33 16.08
CA ASP A 29 -24.49 -31.98 16.81
C ASP A 29 -24.32 -32.00 18.33
N LEU A 30 -23.08 -31.94 18.82
CA LEU A 30 -22.77 -31.93 20.25
C LEU A 30 -22.64 -30.53 20.85
N THR A 31 -22.72 -29.49 20.02
CA THR A 31 -22.60 -28.10 20.46
C THR A 31 -23.84 -27.64 21.18
N LYS A 32 -23.69 -27.08 22.37
CA LYS A 32 -24.80 -26.48 23.13
C LYS A 32 -24.67 -24.97 23.04
N ILE A 33 -25.78 -24.31 22.77
CA ILE A 33 -25.89 -22.86 22.69
C ILE A 33 -26.97 -22.41 23.65
N GLU A 34 -26.59 -21.56 24.59
CA GLU A 34 -27.50 -21.06 25.64
C GLU A 34 -27.44 -19.53 25.70
N PRO A 35 -28.54 -18.83 26.02
CA PRO A 35 -28.50 -17.42 26.32
C PRO A 35 -27.51 -17.15 27.49
N PHE A 36 -26.77 -16.07 27.37
CA PHE A 36 -25.80 -15.69 28.39
C PHE A 36 -26.01 -14.22 28.78
N HIS A 37 -25.86 -13.90 30.04
CA HIS A 37 -25.98 -12.54 30.55
C HIS A 37 -24.78 -12.22 31.42
N ASP A 38 -23.98 -11.30 30.95
CA ASP A 38 -22.80 -10.78 31.70
C ASP A 38 -22.53 -9.35 31.25
N SER A 39 -22.63 -8.42 32.20
CA SER A 39 -22.43 -6.98 31.96
C SER A 39 -20.97 -6.58 31.69
N SER A 40 -20.03 -7.50 31.87
CA SER A 40 -18.62 -7.26 31.54
C SER A 40 -18.32 -7.40 30.05
N PHE A 41 -19.24 -8.01 29.26
CA PHE A 41 -19.11 -8.09 27.81
C PHE A 41 -19.61 -6.79 27.17
N ALA A 42 -18.87 -6.33 26.17
CA ALA A 42 -19.25 -5.18 25.35
C ALA A 42 -20.63 -5.39 24.69
N SER A 43 -21.46 -4.36 24.68
CA SER A 43 -22.72 -4.38 23.95
C SER A 43 -22.46 -4.40 22.44
N MET A 44 -23.49 -4.72 21.63
CA MET A 44 -23.37 -4.66 20.17
C MET A 44 -23.05 -3.23 19.69
N ASP A 45 -23.52 -2.21 20.38
CA ASP A 45 -23.24 -0.82 20.04
C ASP A 45 -21.80 -0.43 20.41
N ASP A 46 -21.28 -0.95 21.52
CA ASP A 46 -19.87 -0.81 21.89
C ASP A 46 -18.97 -1.50 20.85
N LEU A 47 -19.34 -2.73 20.42
CA LEU A 47 -18.60 -3.45 19.38
C LEU A 47 -18.66 -2.74 18.02
N LYS A 48 -19.79 -2.15 17.65
CA LYS A 48 -19.89 -1.33 16.43
C LYS A 48 -19.08 -0.04 16.53
N SER A 49 -18.96 0.55 17.71
CA SER A 49 -18.12 1.73 17.91
C SER A 49 -16.62 1.43 17.77
N VAL A 50 -16.20 0.17 18.04
CA VAL A 50 -14.84 -0.32 17.84
C VAL A 50 -14.53 -0.58 16.35
N ASN A 51 -15.53 -0.71 15.48
CA ASN A 51 -15.35 -0.92 14.04
C ASN A 51 -15.01 0.37 13.26
N ARG A 52 -14.95 1.52 13.94
CA ARG A 52 -14.37 2.73 13.33
C ARG A 52 -12.88 2.53 13.18
N SER A 53 -12.44 2.60 11.93
CA SER A 53 -11.05 2.34 11.56
C SER A 53 -10.48 3.52 10.80
N THR A 54 -9.17 3.58 10.79
CA THR A 54 -8.39 4.39 9.85
C THR A 54 -7.74 3.47 8.80
N ILE A 55 -7.26 4.06 7.71
CA ILE A 55 -6.61 3.28 6.62
C ILE A 55 -5.40 2.49 7.16
N SER A 56 -4.63 3.05 8.08
CA SER A 56 -3.46 2.37 8.68
C SER A 56 -3.82 1.15 9.54
N GLU A 57 -5.07 1.06 10.00
CA GLU A 57 -5.56 -0.02 10.87
C GLU A 57 -6.25 -1.15 10.11
N LEU A 58 -6.46 -1.00 8.79
CA LEU A 58 -7.14 -2.01 7.98
C LEU A 58 -6.39 -3.34 8.02
N ARG A 59 -7.16 -4.43 8.14
CA ARG A 59 -6.65 -5.81 8.17
C ARG A 59 -7.35 -6.63 7.10
N ASP A 60 -6.61 -7.54 6.47
CA ASP A 60 -7.17 -8.42 5.45
C ASP A 60 -8.32 -9.28 6.02
N GLY A 61 -9.40 -9.36 5.25
CA GLY A 61 -10.60 -10.10 5.61
C GLY A 61 -11.51 -9.42 6.64
N ALA A 62 -11.18 -8.22 7.13
CA ALA A 62 -12.04 -7.46 8.03
C ALA A 62 -13.37 -7.10 7.35
N ARG A 63 -14.45 -7.07 8.12
CA ARG A 63 -15.83 -6.81 7.67
C ARG A 63 -16.49 -5.82 8.61
N ASP A 64 -17.60 -5.25 8.16
CA ASP A 64 -18.38 -4.26 8.91
C ASP A 64 -17.54 -3.02 9.33
N ILE A 65 -16.57 -2.66 8.52
CA ILE A 65 -15.72 -1.50 8.80
C ILE A 65 -16.50 -0.20 8.58
N GLU A 66 -16.41 0.68 9.56
CA GLU A 66 -16.89 2.05 9.48
C GLU A 66 -15.67 2.98 9.36
N ILE A 67 -15.57 3.71 8.24
CA ILE A 67 -14.39 4.54 7.94
C ILE A 67 -14.81 5.79 7.16
N THR A 68 -14.17 6.90 7.47
CA THR A 68 -14.28 8.13 6.65
C THR A 68 -13.05 8.24 5.78
N VAL A 69 -13.25 8.58 4.51
CA VAL A 69 -12.19 8.74 3.52
C VAL A 69 -12.45 9.94 2.61
N GLN A 70 -11.40 10.52 2.08
CA GLN A 70 -11.45 11.52 1.02
C GLN A 70 -11.11 10.86 -0.32
N VAL A 71 -11.87 11.14 -1.35
CA VAL A 71 -11.67 10.60 -2.71
C VAL A 71 -10.51 11.35 -3.37
N GLU A 72 -9.51 10.61 -3.85
CA GLU A 72 -8.41 11.16 -4.65
C GLU A 72 -8.75 11.12 -6.14
N ASN A 73 -9.17 9.96 -6.63
CA ASN A 73 -9.60 9.76 -8.00
C ASN A 73 -10.71 8.71 -8.06
N TRP A 74 -11.46 8.69 -9.18
CA TRP A 74 -12.54 7.72 -9.36
C TRP A 74 -12.74 7.39 -10.83
N GLN A 75 -12.96 6.12 -11.14
CA GLN A 75 -13.21 5.65 -12.49
C GLN A 75 -14.11 4.42 -12.53
N ALA A 76 -14.87 4.29 -13.62
CA ALA A 76 -15.66 3.10 -13.92
C ALA A 76 -14.96 2.27 -15.01
N ARG A 77 -14.95 0.96 -14.83
CA ARG A 77 -14.43 0.01 -15.82
C ARG A 77 -15.47 -1.07 -16.07
N THR A 78 -15.85 -1.23 -17.33
CA THR A 78 -16.71 -2.33 -17.78
C THR A 78 -15.86 -3.48 -18.32
N PHE A 79 -16.19 -4.69 -17.96
CA PHE A 79 -15.54 -5.91 -18.43
C PHE A 79 -16.58 -7.03 -18.61
N THR A 80 -16.25 -8.01 -19.43
CA THR A 80 -17.06 -9.20 -19.61
C THR A 80 -16.54 -10.29 -18.68
N ASN A 81 -17.42 -10.87 -17.84
CA ASN A 81 -17.06 -11.97 -16.94
C ASN A 81 -16.91 -13.30 -17.70
N ALA A 82 -16.53 -14.36 -17.01
CA ALA A 82 -16.37 -15.69 -17.61
C ALA A 82 -17.68 -16.28 -18.19
N ASP A 83 -18.82 -15.79 -17.72
CA ASP A 83 -20.17 -16.20 -18.16
C ASP A 83 -20.66 -15.38 -19.37
N GLY A 84 -19.86 -14.43 -19.87
CA GLY A 84 -20.21 -13.57 -20.99
C GLY A 84 -21.08 -12.36 -20.65
N GLU A 85 -21.28 -12.06 -19.36
CA GLU A 85 -22.05 -10.90 -18.89
C GLU A 85 -21.15 -9.67 -18.77
N GLU A 86 -21.63 -8.52 -19.24
CA GLU A 86 -20.99 -7.24 -18.96
C GLU A 86 -21.22 -6.83 -17.52
N ARG A 87 -20.12 -6.53 -16.82
CA ARG A 87 -20.14 -6.00 -15.45
C ARG A 87 -19.32 -4.74 -15.36
N THR A 88 -19.83 -3.77 -14.62
CA THR A 88 -19.12 -2.53 -14.35
C THR A 88 -18.67 -2.53 -12.88
N VAL A 89 -17.36 -2.41 -12.70
CA VAL A 89 -16.75 -2.14 -11.41
C VAL A 89 -16.29 -0.68 -11.39
N ARG A 90 -16.52 -0.01 -10.29
CA ARG A 90 -16.08 1.35 -10.05
C ARG A 90 -15.02 1.34 -8.98
N SER A 91 -13.95 2.06 -9.18
CA SER A 91 -12.88 2.09 -8.20
C SER A 91 -12.05 3.36 -8.31
N GLY A 92 -11.40 3.70 -7.22
CA GLY A 92 -10.49 4.82 -7.15
C GLY A 92 -9.56 4.71 -5.96
N ASP A 93 -8.67 5.65 -5.83
CA ASP A 93 -7.83 5.80 -4.66
C ASP A 93 -8.51 6.75 -3.68
N VAL A 94 -8.47 6.39 -2.42
CA VAL A 94 -9.01 7.19 -1.31
C VAL A 94 -7.95 7.33 -0.22
N MET A 95 -8.09 8.38 0.58
CA MET A 95 -7.15 8.70 1.63
C MET A 95 -7.83 9.15 2.92
N ASP A 96 -7.11 9.03 4.01
CA ASP A 96 -7.36 9.69 5.28
C ASP A 96 -6.02 10.23 5.84
N PRO A 97 -5.99 10.91 7.00
CA PRO A 97 -4.74 11.40 7.57
C PRO A 97 -3.68 10.31 7.85
N THR A 98 -4.06 9.02 7.86
CA THR A 98 -3.20 7.89 8.21
C THR A 98 -2.67 7.10 7.02
N GLY A 99 -3.18 7.34 5.81
CA GLY A 99 -2.72 6.64 4.62
C GLY A 99 -3.62 6.75 3.40
N ARG A 100 -3.31 5.89 2.43
CA ARG A 100 -4.06 5.74 1.17
C ARG A 100 -4.37 4.28 0.92
N CYS A 101 -5.54 4.02 0.36
CA CYS A 101 -5.92 2.69 -0.11
C CYS A 101 -6.81 2.79 -1.35
N ARG A 102 -7.13 1.65 -1.93
CA ARG A 102 -8.12 1.56 -2.99
C ARG A 102 -9.51 1.45 -2.37
N LEU A 103 -10.50 2.04 -3.04
CA LEU A 103 -11.92 1.79 -2.81
C LEU A 103 -12.51 1.18 -4.07
N THR A 104 -13.18 0.04 -3.94
CA THR A 104 -13.88 -0.67 -5.02
C THR A 104 -15.37 -0.72 -4.71
N SER A 105 -16.21 -0.32 -5.66
CA SER A 105 -17.67 -0.39 -5.54
C SER A 105 -18.29 -1.21 -6.67
N TRP A 106 -19.18 -2.11 -6.28
CA TRP A 106 -20.04 -2.86 -7.20
C TRP A 106 -21.39 -2.17 -7.44
N SER A 107 -21.71 -1.16 -6.64
CA SER A 107 -22.89 -0.33 -6.81
C SER A 107 -22.60 0.92 -7.63
N GLU A 108 -23.67 1.54 -8.10
CA GLU A 108 -23.56 2.79 -8.86
C GLU A 108 -23.26 3.95 -7.92
N MET A 109 -22.08 4.54 -8.06
CA MET A 109 -21.63 5.75 -7.38
C MET A 109 -20.60 6.45 -8.24
N ASN A 110 -20.56 7.76 -8.16
CA ASN A 110 -19.62 8.57 -8.93
C ASN A 110 -19.18 9.79 -8.10
N PRO A 111 -18.44 9.60 -7.01
CA PRO A 111 -17.95 10.70 -6.20
C PRO A 111 -16.94 11.55 -6.97
N GLU A 112 -16.99 12.87 -6.76
CA GLU A 112 -15.99 13.76 -7.33
C GLU A 112 -14.67 13.69 -6.53
N PRO A 113 -13.51 13.89 -7.17
CA PRO A 113 -12.25 14.07 -6.46
C PRO A 113 -12.35 15.16 -5.39
N GLY A 114 -11.84 14.87 -4.19
CA GLY A 114 -11.96 15.74 -3.03
C GLY A 114 -13.21 15.50 -2.16
N ALA A 115 -14.20 14.75 -2.64
CA ALA A 115 -15.38 14.41 -1.85
C ALA A 115 -15.01 13.58 -0.61
N PHE A 116 -15.69 13.81 0.50
CA PHE A 116 -15.58 13.03 1.71
C PHE A 116 -16.71 12.02 1.81
N LEU A 117 -16.35 10.77 1.97
CA LEU A 117 -17.28 9.66 2.08
C LEU A 117 -17.16 9.01 3.46
N HIS A 118 -18.29 8.79 4.09
CA HIS A 118 -18.38 7.94 5.26
C HIS A 118 -18.94 6.59 4.85
N LEU A 119 -18.11 5.55 4.96
CA LEU A 119 -18.41 4.19 4.56
C LEU A 119 -18.86 3.38 5.77
N LYS A 120 -19.97 2.66 5.66
CA LYS A 120 -20.55 1.81 6.72
C LYS A 120 -20.64 0.37 6.24
N GLY A 121 -20.07 -0.56 7.03
CA GLY A 121 -20.09 -1.97 6.68
C GLY A 121 -19.21 -2.33 5.49
N ALA A 122 -18.14 -1.59 5.25
CA ALA A 122 -17.17 -1.90 4.21
C ALA A 122 -16.45 -3.21 4.51
N ARG A 123 -16.07 -3.95 3.46
CA ARG A 123 -15.19 -5.11 3.55
C ARG A 123 -13.76 -4.71 3.18
N VAL A 124 -12.78 -5.35 3.79
CA VAL A 124 -11.37 -5.17 3.45
C VAL A 124 -10.85 -6.42 2.75
N GLN A 125 -10.25 -6.23 1.61
CA GLN A 125 -9.51 -7.26 0.88
C GLN A 125 -8.11 -6.74 0.60
N PHE A 126 -7.09 -7.62 0.69
CA PHE A 126 -5.76 -7.23 0.29
C PHE A 126 -5.49 -7.72 -1.13
N TRP A 127 -5.12 -6.79 -1.99
CA TRP A 127 -4.65 -7.07 -3.34
C TRP A 127 -3.17 -6.75 -3.44
N GLN A 128 -2.36 -7.76 -3.74
CA GLN A 128 -0.89 -7.63 -3.75
C GLN A 128 -0.33 -7.03 -2.45
N GLY A 129 -0.93 -7.43 -1.32
CA GLY A 129 -0.55 -6.96 0.00
C GLY A 129 -1.03 -5.57 0.39
N SER A 130 -1.71 -4.83 -0.49
CA SER A 130 -2.28 -3.50 -0.18
C SER A 130 -3.77 -3.60 0.12
N PRO A 131 -4.29 -2.83 1.10
CA PRO A 131 -5.71 -2.82 1.42
C PRO A 131 -6.56 -2.24 0.29
N ASP A 132 -7.71 -2.88 0.06
CA ASP A 132 -8.78 -2.43 -0.82
C ASP A 132 -10.07 -2.47 -0.01
N LEU A 133 -10.73 -1.33 0.14
CA LEU A 133 -12.06 -1.22 0.73
C LEU A 133 -13.08 -1.59 -0.33
N VAL A 134 -14.00 -2.47 0.01
CA VAL A 134 -15.02 -2.95 -0.93
C VAL A 134 -16.42 -2.61 -0.41
N ILE A 135 -17.20 -1.96 -1.27
CA ILE A 135 -18.60 -1.58 -1.06
C ILE A 135 -19.47 -2.37 -2.03
N ASP A 136 -20.51 -3.00 -1.49
CA ASP A 136 -21.45 -3.83 -2.27
C ASP A 136 -22.76 -3.08 -2.59
N SER A 137 -23.13 -2.07 -1.78
CA SER A 137 -24.37 -1.31 -1.91
C SER A 137 -24.14 0.19 -1.73
N ALA A 138 -24.87 1.03 -2.46
CA ALA A 138 -24.84 2.47 -2.30
C ALA A 138 -25.30 2.96 -0.92
N GLU A 139 -26.13 2.18 -0.24
CA GLU A 139 -26.59 2.48 1.13
C GLU A 139 -25.47 2.48 2.17
N GLN A 140 -24.33 1.86 1.84
CA GLN A 140 -23.14 1.84 2.69
C GLN A 140 -22.36 3.16 2.63
N VAL A 141 -22.70 4.08 1.74
CA VAL A 141 -21.95 5.31 1.47
C VAL A 141 -22.78 6.52 1.83
N VAL A 142 -22.19 7.41 2.61
CA VAL A 142 -22.79 8.70 2.97
C VAL A 142 -21.81 9.80 2.60
N ASP A 143 -22.24 10.72 1.75
CA ASP A 143 -21.46 11.94 1.46
C ASP A 143 -21.44 12.85 2.69
N LEU A 144 -20.26 13.32 3.09
CA LEU A 144 -20.08 14.20 4.22
C LEU A 144 -19.89 15.65 3.74
N SER A 145 -20.79 16.55 4.19
CA SER A 145 -20.65 18.00 4.00
C SER A 145 -19.79 18.67 5.08
N ASP A 146 -19.65 18.03 6.24
CA ASP A 146 -18.84 18.49 7.37
C ASP A 146 -17.84 17.38 7.74
N PRO A 147 -16.68 17.35 7.07
CA PRO A 147 -15.69 16.30 7.28
C PRO A 147 -14.95 16.47 8.62
N PRO A 148 -14.43 15.38 9.20
CA PRO A 148 -13.72 15.41 10.49
C PRO A 148 -12.29 15.97 10.40
N TRP A 149 -11.79 16.28 9.21
CA TRP A 149 -10.48 16.90 8.97
C TRP A 149 -10.52 17.81 7.74
N ASP A 150 -9.57 18.72 7.63
CA ASP A 150 -9.40 19.59 6.47
C ASP A 150 -9.04 18.80 5.21
N ALA A 151 -9.46 19.27 4.05
CA ALA A 151 -9.17 18.58 2.79
C ALA A 151 -7.66 18.36 2.60
N ILE A 152 -7.30 17.13 2.35
CA ILE A 152 -5.93 16.68 2.13
C ILE A 152 -5.58 16.94 0.66
N ASP A 153 -4.43 17.58 0.41
CA ASP A 153 -3.85 17.66 -0.92
C ASP A 153 -3.16 16.32 -1.26
N PRO A 154 -3.64 15.56 -2.26
CA PRO A 154 -3.05 14.27 -2.59
C PRO A 154 -1.61 14.39 -3.11
N THR A 155 -1.18 15.55 -3.58
CA THR A 155 0.18 15.73 -4.13
C THR A 155 1.23 15.87 -3.04
N ASP A 156 0.84 16.31 -1.83
CA ASP A 156 1.75 16.57 -0.71
C ASP A 156 1.48 15.71 0.54
N HIS A 157 0.51 14.82 0.47
CA HIS A 157 0.17 13.95 1.60
C HIS A 157 0.96 12.66 1.56
N TRP A 158 2.01 12.59 2.38
CA TRP A 158 2.86 11.41 2.58
C TRP A 158 2.92 11.06 4.05
N VAL A 159 2.66 9.80 4.37
CA VAL A 159 2.71 9.30 5.75
C VAL A 159 4.12 8.79 6.05
N GLU A 160 4.77 9.39 7.04
CA GLU A 160 6.09 8.95 7.50
C GLU A 160 6.02 7.54 8.09
N VAL A 161 6.84 6.63 7.58
CA VAL A 161 6.90 5.23 8.04
C VAL A 161 8.35 4.77 8.04
N ASP A 162 8.82 4.18 9.12
CA ASP A 162 10.13 3.56 9.20
C ASP A 162 10.17 2.24 8.40
N LEU A 163 11.34 1.83 7.90
CA LEU A 163 11.47 0.57 7.14
C LEU A 163 11.07 -0.64 7.98
N THR A 164 11.35 -0.62 9.28
CA THR A 164 10.94 -1.67 10.22
C THR A 164 9.43 -1.82 10.29
N ASP A 165 8.70 -0.71 10.35
CA ASP A 165 7.23 -0.71 10.38
C ASP A 165 6.63 -1.16 9.05
N LEU A 166 7.30 -0.88 7.93
CA LEU A 166 6.89 -1.39 6.62
C LEU A 166 7.06 -2.92 6.56
N VAL A 167 8.24 -3.43 6.93
CA VAL A 167 8.53 -4.86 6.88
C VAL A 167 7.57 -5.66 7.77
N ASN A 168 7.20 -5.12 8.93
CA ASN A 168 6.33 -5.80 9.90
C ASN A 168 4.84 -5.52 9.68
N GLY A 169 4.50 -4.37 9.11
CA GLY A 169 3.12 -3.88 9.00
C GLY A 169 2.41 -4.18 7.68
N GLY A 170 3.15 -4.65 6.67
CA GLY A 170 2.59 -4.98 5.35
C GLY A 170 2.61 -3.84 4.34
N SER A 171 2.05 -4.12 3.16
CA SER A 171 2.06 -3.20 2.01
C SER A 171 1.25 -1.93 2.28
N ARG A 172 1.76 -0.78 1.84
CA ARG A 172 1.14 0.54 2.05
C ARG A 172 1.36 1.45 0.84
N ARG A 173 0.45 2.40 0.66
CA ARG A 173 0.53 3.47 -0.36
C ARG A 173 0.64 4.83 0.30
N GLY A 174 1.15 5.82 -0.43
CA GLY A 174 1.26 7.19 0.05
C GLY A 174 2.19 7.33 1.25
N ILE A 175 3.29 6.60 1.24
CA ILE A 175 4.28 6.62 2.32
C ILE A 175 5.48 7.49 1.98
N ARG A 176 6.06 8.07 3.01
CA ARG A 176 7.41 8.63 3.01
C ARG A 176 8.28 7.79 3.93
N THR A 177 9.43 7.36 3.43
CA THR A 177 10.41 6.63 4.24
C THR A 177 11.82 7.08 3.88
N SER A 178 12.79 6.74 4.71
CA SER A 178 14.19 7.10 4.43
C SER A 178 15.13 5.96 4.79
N GLY A 179 16.26 5.92 4.10
CA GLY A 179 17.32 4.96 4.41
C GLY A 179 18.60 5.30 3.66
N THR A 180 19.69 4.72 4.14
CA THR A 180 21.01 4.85 3.50
C THR A 180 21.14 3.82 2.39
N VAL A 181 21.66 4.24 1.24
CA VAL A 181 21.93 3.32 0.10
C VAL A 181 23.09 2.41 0.48
N VAL A 182 22.83 1.14 0.68
CA VAL A 182 23.86 0.13 1.01
C VAL A 182 24.24 -0.75 -0.17
N ALA A 183 23.39 -0.82 -1.20
CA ALA A 183 23.70 -1.53 -2.44
C ALA A 183 22.97 -0.94 -3.64
N ILE A 184 23.56 -1.11 -4.82
CA ILE A 184 22.98 -0.79 -6.12
C ILE A 184 23.05 -2.06 -6.98
N ALA A 185 21.91 -2.52 -7.46
CA ALA A 185 21.83 -3.77 -8.21
C ALA A 185 22.42 -3.64 -9.62
N ASN A 186 23.10 -4.69 -10.09
CA ASN A 186 23.75 -4.72 -11.39
C ASN A 186 22.79 -4.64 -12.59
N ASN A 187 21.49 -4.83 -12.37
CA ASN A 187 20.43 -4.68 -13.39
C ASN A 187 19.78 -3.29 -13.37
N SER A 188 20.41 -2.30 -12.74
CA SER A 188 20.02 -0.89 -12.84
C SER A 188 20.40 -0.30 -14.20
N GLY A 189 19.63 0.64 -14.71
CA GLY A 189 19.81 1.30 -16.00
C GLY A 189 18.68 0.98 -16.99
N ILE A 190 19.01 0.86 -18.26
CA ILE A 190 18.04 0.54 -19.32
C ILE A 190 17.51 -0.89 -19.16
N ILE A 191 16.21 -1.03 -19.21
CA ILE A 191 15.45 -2.29 -19.20
C ILE A 191 14.49 -2.32 -20.39
N GLU A 192 14.00 -3.49 -20.75
CA GLU A 192 12.95 -3.65 -21.75
C GLU A 192 11.63 -4.01 -21.07
N ARG A 193 10.54 -3.40 -21.53
CA ARG A 193 9.18 -3.71 -21.08
C ARG A 193 8.34 -4.27 -22.20
N CYS A 194 7.50 -5.23 -21.86
CA CYS A 194 6.48 -5.74 -22.77
C CYS A 194 5.48 -4.63 -23.13
N PRO A 195 5.21 -4.39 -24.44
CA PRO A 195 4.26 -3.36 -24.85
C PRO A 195 2.83 -3.63 -24.41
N GLU A 196 2.46 -4.91 -24.17
CA GLU A 196 1.09 -5.29 -23.79
C GLU A 196 0.84 -5.18 -22.27
N CYS A 197 1.75 -5.71 -21.43
CA CYS A 197 1.53 -5.77 -19.98
C CYS A 197 2.50 -4.92 -19.14
N ARG A 198 3.45 -4.23 -19.78
CA ARG A 198 4.46 -3.37 -19.15
C ARG A 198 5.41 -4.08 -18.18
N ARG A 199 5.35 -5.41 -18.09
CA ARG A 199 6.31 -6.20 -17.32
C ARG A 199 7.70 -6.14 -17.92
N VAL A 200 8.70 -6.22 -17.07
CA VAL A 200 10.10 -6.28 -17.49
C VAL A 200 10.33 -7.58 -18.25
N MET A 201 10.86 -7.46 -19.44
CA MET A 201 11.27 -8.57 -20.29
C MET A 201 12.67 -9.05 -19.92
N ARG A 202 12.96 -10.32 -20.22
CA ARG A 202 14.27 -10.91 -20.09
C ARG A 202 14.62 -11.61 -21.39
N ASP A 203 15.80 -11.32 -21.92
CA ASP A 203 16.32 -11.93 -23.15
C ASP A 203 15.32 -11.85 -24.33
N GLY A 204 14.57 -10.72 -24.43
CA GLY A 204 13.58 -10.50 -25.49
C GLY A 204 12.25 -11.22 -25.28
N GLU A 205 12.02 -11.82 -24.10
CA GLU A 205 10.79 -12.56 -23.79
C GLU A 205 10.01 -11.97 -22.62
N CYS A 206 8.69 -11.88 -22.80
CA CYS A 206 7.74 -11.60 -21.72
C CYS A 206 7.24 -12.92 -21.14
N ALA A 207 7.20 -13.03 -19.81
CA ALA A 207 6.72 -14.25 -19.13
C ALA A 207 5.25 -14.60 -19.44
N GLU A 208 4.43 -13.61 -19.86
CA GLU A 208 3.01 -13.83 -20.21
C GLU A 208 2.75 -13.87 -21.72
N HIS A 209 3.48 -13.03 -22.48
CA HIS A 209 3.19 -12.82 -23.91
C HIS A 209 4.25 -13.46 -24.84
N GLY A 210 5.26 -14.14 -24.25
CA GLY A 210 6.34 -14.78 -25.01
C GLY A 210 7.30 -13.79 -25.70
N PRO A 211 7.97 -14.20 -26.77
CA PRO A 211 8.94 -13.38 -27.49
C PRO A 211 8.25 -12.16 -28.12
N GLN A 212 8.76 -10.97 -27.81
CA GLN A 212 8.24 -9.70 -28.33
C GLN A 212 9.36 -8.66 -28.45
N ARG A 213 9.13 -7.64 -29.26
CA ARG A 213 9.99 -6.46 -29.26
C ARG A 213 9.64 -5.59 -28.07
N GLY A 214 10.56 -5.51 -27.10
CA GLY A 214 10.39 -4.68 -25.91
C GLY A 214 10.46 -3.18 -26.20
N GLU A 215 9.86 -2.40 -25.31
CA GLU A 215 10.03 -0.95 -25.24
C GLU A 215 11.07 -0.62 -24.19
N GLU A 216 12.06 0.18 -24.54
CA GLU A 216 13.08 0.63 -23.59
C GLU A 216 12.46 1.51 -22.49
N ASP A 217 12.91 1.29 -21.29
CA ASP A 217 12.55 2.05 -20.10
C ASP A 217 13.76 2.14 -19.16
N VAL A 218 13.69 3.02 -18.17
CA VAL A 218 14.73 3.19 -17.15
C VAL A 218 14.24 2.69 -15.81
N ARG A 219 15.09 1.92 -15.13
CA ARG A 219 14.86 1.52 -13.76
C ARG A 219 16.17 1.39 -12.98
N LEU A 220 16.27 2.12 -11.86
CA LEU A 220 17.29 1.84 -10.88
C LEU A 220 16.74 0.92 -9.79
N ARG A 221 17.60 0.11 -9.23
CA ARG A 221 17.29 -0.73 -8.08
C ARG A 221 18.36 -0.57 -7.01
N PHE A 222 17.96 0.07 -5.91
CA PHE A 222 18.80 0.31 -4.75
C PHE A 222 18.34 -0.58 -3.59
N VAL A 223 19.20 -0.78 -2.62
CA VAL A 223 18.83 -1.29 -1.31
C VAL A 223 19.05 -0.18 -0.31
N LEU A 224 17.99 0.19 0.40
CA LEU A 224 18.02 1.15 1.48
C LEU A 224 18.04 0.43 2.82
N ASP A 225 18.75 0.99 3.79
CA ASP A 225 18.89 0.48 5.15
C ASP A 225 18.75 1.64 6.14
N ASP A 226 17.93 1.50 7.17
CA ASP A 226 17.73 2.50 8.23
C ASP A 226 18.51 2.19 9.52
N GLY A 227 19.34 1.14 9.49
CA GLY A 227 20.11 0.65 10.62
C GLY A 227 19.42 -0.48 11.39
N VAL A 228 18.16 -0.78 11.11
CA VAL A 228 17.37 -1.86 11.73
C VAL A 228 16.83 -2.81 10.66
N SER A 229 16.28 -2.27 9.59
CA SER A 229 15.67 -3.01 8.50
C SER A 229 16.16 -2.50 7.16
N ASN A 230 15.97 -3.31 6.11
CA ASN A 230 16.31 -2.90 4.76
C ASN A 230 15.16 -3.21 3.78
N ALA A 231 15.14 -2.45 2.68
CA ALA A 231 14.17 -2.62 1.62
C ALA A 231 14.81 -2.44 0.24
N SER A 232 14.38 -3.27 -0.71
CA SER A 232 14.71 -3.08 -2.12
C SER A 232 13.88 -1.93 -2.69
N THR A 233 14.52 -0.92 -3.25
CA THR A 233 13.85 0.26 -3.80
C THR A 233 13.94 0.26 -5.32
N LEU A 234 12.80 0.29 -6.00
CA LEU A 234 12.66 0.44 -7.43
C LEU A 234 12.37 1.92 -7.75
N ILE A 235 13.25 2.52 -8.52
CA ILE A 235 13.16 3.92 -8.95
C ILE A 235 12.88 3.89 -10.45
N GLY A 236 11.67 4.34 -10.84
CA GLY A 236 11.24 4.39 -12.23
C GLY A 236 11.85 5.55 -13.00
N LYS A 237 11.49 5.70 -14.27
CA LYS A 237 12.07 6.65 -15.21
C LYS A 237 12.07 8.07 -14.65
N GLU A 238 10.92 8.62 -14.32
CA GLU A 238 10.77 10.02 -13.88
C GLU A 238 11.59 10.32 -12.61
N ALA A 239 11.48 9.46 -11.61
CA ALA A 239 12.26 9.60 -10.38
C ALA A 239 13.76 9.38 -10.61
N THR A 240 14.16 8.54 -11.58
CA THR A 240 15.56 8.37 -11.97
C THR A 240 16.11 9.62 -12.64
N GLU A 241 15.36 10.21 -13.57
CA GLU A 241 15.74 11.44 -14.26
C GLU A 241 15.90 12.60 -13.26
N ALA A 242 14.98 12.75 -12.33
CA ALA A 242 15.06 13.74 -11.25
C ALA A 242 16.27 13.52 -10.33
N LEU A 243 16.54 12.26 -9.92
CA LEU A 243 17.63 11.92 -9.00
C LEU A 243 19.01 12.06 -9.67
N THR A 244 19.14 11.63 -10.93
CA THR A 244 20.42 11.60 -11.63
C THR A 244 20.71 12.87 -12.40
N GLY A 245 19.70 13.62 -12.80
CA GLY A 245 19.77 14.74 -13.75
C GLY A 245 20.03 14.28 -15.19
N MET A 246 19.82 12.98 -15.49
CA MET A 246 20.05 12.40 -16.81
C MET A 246 18.73 11.84 -17.34
N ASP A 247 18.38 12.16 -18.56
CA ASP A 247 17.26 11.53 -19.26
C ASP A 247 17.59 10.10 -19.75
N GLN A 248 16.60 9.41 -20.27
CA GLN A 248 16.76 8.02 -20.75
C GLN A 248 17.82 7.89 -21.83
N ALA A 249 17.90 8.85 -22.76
CA ALA A 249 18.89 8.83 -23.87
C ALA A 249 20.30 8.99 -23.32
N GLN A 250 20.51 9.94 -22.39
CA GLN A 250 21.80 10.16 -21.74
C GLN A 250 22.26 8.96 -20.90
N ILE A 251 21.32 8.24 -20.27
CA ILE A 251 21.61 7.00 -19.55
C ILE A 251 22.02 5.89 -20.52
N SER A 252 21.33 5.77 -21.67
CA SER A 252 21.67 4.82 -22.72
C SER A 252 23.08 5.10 -23.26
N ASP A 253 23.35 6.35 -23.63
CA ASP A 253 24.66 6.78 -24.12
C ASP A 253 25.78 6.52 -23.09
N ALA A 254 25.52 6.75 -21.80
CA ALA A 254 26.49 6.49 -20.73
C ALA A 254 26.79 5.00 -20.57
N ILE A 255 25.79 4.13 -20.78
CA ILE A 255 25.96 2.67 -20.74
C ILE A 255 26.75 2.20 -21.98
N ASP A 256 26.45 2.75 -23.16
CA ASP A 256 27.15 2.40 -24.42
C ASP A 256 28.61 2.85 -24.39
N ALA A 257 28.89 4.02 -23.85
CA ALA A 257 30.23 4.55 -23.73
C ALA A 257 31.14 3.83 -22.71
N ASN A 258 30.54 3.38 -21.58
CA ASN A 258 31.32 2.87 -20.44
C ASN A 258 30.93 1.46 -19.99
N THR A 259 30.10 0.76 -20.73
CA THR A 259 29.43 -0.49 -20.34
C THR A 259 28.44 -0.29 -19.18
N ARG A 260 27.51 -1.21 -19.01
CA ARG A 260 26.60 -1.23 -17.86
C ARG A 260 27.34 -1.26 -16.52
N ALA A 261 28.45 -2.00 -16.44
CA ALA A 261 29.25 -2.08 -15.22
C ALA A 261 29.89 -0.73 -14.85
N GLY A 262 30.37 0.02 -15.84
CA GLY A 262 30.90 1.36 -15.66
C GLY A 262 29.84 2.35 -15.20
N PHE A 263 28.65 2.32 -15.81
CA PHE A 263 27.51 3.12 -15.36
C PHE A 263 27.14 2.82 -13.90
N ILE A 264 27.08 1.55 -13.51
CA ILE A 264 26.81 1.13 -12.13
C ILE A 264 27.90 1.62 -11.17
N ALA A 265 29.18 1.61 -11.59
CA ALA A 265 30.27 2.14 -10.77
C ALA A 265 30.07 3.64 -10.51
N THR A 266 29.68 4.42 -11.52
CA THR A 266 29.35 5.85 -11.37
C THR A 266 28.17 6.07 -10.41
N LEU A 267 27.12 5.25 -10.51
CA LEU A 267 26.00 5.33 -9.56
C LEU A 267 26.46 5.02 -8.13
N ARG A 268 27.34 4.03 -7.94
CA ARG A 268 27.90 3.70 -6.61
C ARG A 268 28.73 4.84 -6.03
N GLU A 269 29.60 5.45 -6.82
CA GLU A 269 30.37 6.60 -6.36
C GLU A 269 29.47 7.77 -5.92
N ARG A 270 28.36 7.97 -6.61
CA ARG A 270 27.46 9.09 -6.35
C ARG A 270 26.51 8.84 -5.18
N PHE A 271 25.96 7.64 -5.06
CA PHE A 271 24.82 7.37 -4.17
C PHE A 271 25.10 6.39 -3.03
N LEU A 272 26.15 5.56 -3.08
CA LEU A 272 26.46 4.65 -1.99
C LEU A 272 26.76 5.44 -0.71
N ALA A 273 26.25 4.95 0.42
CA ALA A 273 26.31 5.59 1.73
C ALA A 273 25.61 6.97 1.81
N ARG A 274 24.81 7.36 0.79
CA ARG A 274 23.93 8.53 0.88
C ARG A 274 22.58 8.13 1.47
N LYS A 275 22.03 8.98 2.32
CA LYS A 275 20.66 8.83 2.80
C LYS A 275 19.71 9.43 1.78
N LEU A 276 18.65 8.67 1.46
CA LEU A 276 17.58 9.07 0.54
C LEU A 276 16.27 9.11 1.29
N HIS A 277 15.40 10.05 0.90
CA HIS A 277 13.99 10.08 1.22
C HIS A 277 13.20 9.58 0.02
N ILE A 278 12.29 8.66 0.26
CA ILE A 278 11.47 8.03 -0.78
C ILE A 278 10.01 8.32 -0.49
N ASN A 279 9.33 8.95 -1.42
CA ASN A 279 7.87 9.00 -1.44
C ASN A 279 7.37 7.94 -2.43
N GLY A 280 6.31 7.21 -2.06
CA GLY A 280 5.78 6.19 -2.94
C GLY A 280 4.92 5.14 -2.23
N ARG A 281 5.13 3.88 -2.60
CA ARG A 281 4.41 2.74 -2.04
C ARG A 281 5.35 1.61 -1.69
N ALA A 282 4.98 0.83 -0.69
CA ALA A 282 5.66 -0.40 -0.30
C ALA A 282 4.79 -1.62 -0.64
N MET A 283 5.41 -2.64 -1.20
CA MET A 283 4.88 -4.00 -1.28
C MET A 283 5.70 -4.87 -0.35
N VAL A 284 5.02 -5.65 0.48
CA VAL A 284 5.67 -6.54 1.44
C VAL A 284 5.19 -7.96 1.21
N ASP A 285 6.13 -8.88 1.07
CA ASP A 285 5.88 -10.31 0.92
C ASP A 285 6.84 -11.12 1.83
N ALA A 286 6.82 -12.43 1.70
CA ALA A 286 7.70 -13.33 2.46
C ALA A 286 9.21 -13.12 2.18
N GLN A 287 9.57 -12.38 1.14
CA GLN A 287 10.95 -12.09 0.75
C GLN A 287 11.43 -10.73 1.26
N GLY A 288 10.53 -9.91 1.83
CA GLY A 288 10.82 -8.61 2.40
C GLY A 288 10.02 -7.47 1.78
N ALA A 289 10.47 -6.24 2.01
CA ALA A 289 9.84 -5.04 1.50
C ALA A 289 10.46 -4.58 0.17
N ILE A 290 9.60 -4.23 -0.78
CA ILE A 290 9.95 -3.58 -2.04
C ILE A 290 9.28 -2.21 -2.06
N LEU A 291 10.09 -1.15 -2.07
CA LEU A 291 9.64 0.22 -2.26
C LEU A 291 9.54 0.52 -3.76
N MET A 292 8.44 1.10 -4.18
CA MET A 292 8.27 1.68 -5.51
C MET A 292 8.24 3.20 -5.35
N ALA A 293 9.31 3.85 -5.78
CA ALA A 293 9.48 5.29 -5.62
C ALA A 293 8.68 6.06 -6.68
N ASP A 294 7.82 6.96 -6.22
CA ASP A 294 7.19 8.00 -7.03
C ASP A 294 8.13 9.22 -7.11
N SER A 295 8.80 9.56 -6.00
CA SER A 295 9.88 10.54 -5.97
C SER A 295 11.01 10.12 -5.03
N VAL A 296 12.20 10.65 -5.28
CA VAL A 296 13.43 10.38 -4.51
C VAL A 296 14.20 11.67 -4.29
N GLU A 297 14.54 11.93 -3.04
CA GLU A 297 15.33 13.10 -2.65
C GLU A 297 16.58 12.65 -1.88
N ILE A 298 17.71 13.31 -2.15
CA ILE A 298 18.94 13.11 -1.38
C ILE A 298 18.84 13.92 -0.09
N ASP A 299 19.06 13.28 1.04
CA ASP A 299 19.21 14.00 2.31
C ASP A 299 20.49 14.86 2.27
N THR A 300 20.29 16.17 2.26
CA THR A 300 21.39 17.16 2.21
C THR A 300 21.80 17.70 3.58
N ARG A 301 21.13 17.23 4.64
CA ARG A 301 21.44 17.65 6.02
C ARG A 301 22.85 17.23 6.40
N THR A 302 23.51 18.09 7.18
CA THR A 302 24.78 17.75 7.80
C THR A 302 24.59 16.68 8.88
N PRO A 303 25.64 15.92 9.23
CA PRO A 303 25.56 14.96 10.35
C PRO A 303 25.13 15.61 11.67
N GLU A 304 25.49 16.87 11.89
CA GLU A 304 25.12 17.62 13.08
C GLU A 304 23.61 17.95 13.09
N GLU A 305 23.05 18.40 11.97
CA GLU A 305 21.61 18.66 11.84
C GLU A 305 20.81 17.37 12.01
N ALA A 306 21.26 16.27 11.41
CA ALA A 306 20.62 14.97 11.55
C ALA A 306 20.67 14.46 13.00
N ALA A 307 21.80 14.62 13.71
CA ALA A 307 21.94 14.26 15.10
C ALA A 307 21.03 15.11 16.01
N ASN A 308 20.96 16.42 15.77
CA ASN A 308 20.12 17.33 16.55
C ASN A 308 18.62 16.98 16.40
N GLU A 309 18.17 16.60 15.19
CA GLU A 309 16.80 16.16 14.98
C GLU A 309 16.47 14.87 15.73
N VAL A 310 17.37 13.88 15.69
CA VAL A 310 17.20 12.63 16.45
C VAL A 310 17.14 12.92 17.95
N MET A 311 18.03 13.77 18.46
CA MET A 311 18.03 14.17 19.88
C MET A 311 16.73 14.89 20.27
N ALA A 312 16.26 15.81 19.43
CA ALA A 312 14.99 16.51 19.66
C ALA A 312 13.80 15.53 19.70
N ARG A 313 13.75 14.56 18.78
CA ARG A 313 12.72 13.51 18.74
C ARG A 313 12.71 12.65 20.02
N TRP A 314 13.87 12.41 20.61
CA TRP A 314 14.01 11.62 21.85
C TRP A 314 13.96 12.46 23.12
N GLY A 315 13.71 13.77 23.03
CA GLY A 315 13.64 14.68 24.16
C GLY A 315 14.99 14.89 24.88
N VAL A 316 16.10 14.63 24.17
CA VAL A 316 17.44 14.89 24.69
C VAL A 316 17.79 16.37 24.44
N VAL A 317 17.90 17.15 25.52
CA VAL A 317 18.39 18.54 25.44
C VAL A 317 19.86 18.50 25.84
N LEU A 318 20.75 18.99 24.94
CA LEU A 318 22.18 19.19 25.23
C LEU A 318 22.41 20.47 26.04
#